data_0636ad7c3e62701f3d44a02a2f11bce2
#
_entry.id   0636ad7c3e62701f3d44a02a2f11bce2
#
_cell.length_a   1.000
_cell.length_b   1.000
_cell.length_c   1.000
_cell.angle_alpha   90.00
_cell.angle_beta   90.00
_cell.angle_gamma   90.00
#
_symmetry.space_group_name_H-M   'P 1'
#
loop_
_entity.id
_entity.type
_entity.pdbx_description
1 polymer ?
#
loop_
_entity_poly.entity_id
_entity_poly.type
_entity_poly.pdbx_seq_one_letter_code
_entity_poly.pdbx_strand_id
1 'polypeptide(L)'
;VTWCIEETERKYGPGRCPFLSQVRKEGFAWSRQGIDTVEAAEAHLKKLAQLHTREREVLRLLDIPARPLVERERTYIAAWQDMGFDNEALRLAYEKTVMKKQSMDWGYMNGILRRWHEKGLHTVAAIQAGDGLRRNRGGAPAQGRTPQPGEERRVREDMVGMRRLMVQMKGGEE
;
A
#
# COMPACT_ATOMS: atom_id res chain seq x y z
N VAL A 1 27.83 19.47 -11.22
CA VAL A 1 28.47 18.25 -11.75
C VAL A 1 28.60 17.18 -10.66
N THR A 2 29.11 17.53 -9.47
CA THR A 2 29.32 16.60 -8.35
C THR A 2 28.06 15.83 -7.99
N TRP A 3 26.94 16.50 -7.85
CA TRP A 3 25.64 15.86 -7.61
C TRP A 3 25.24 14.85 -8.69
N CYS A 4 25.49 15.17 -9.97
CA CYS A 4 25.21 14.22 -11.05
C CYS A 4 26.06 12.96 -10.96
N ILE A 5 27.28 13.07 -10.46
CA ILE A 5 28.17 11.92 -10.20
C ILE A 5 27.58 11.07 -9.09
N GLU A 6 27.27 11.67 -7.93
CA GLU A 6 26.68 10.98 -6.78
C GLU A 6 25.36 10.27 -7.14
N GLU A 7 24.50 10.94 -7.92
CA GLU A 7 23.23 10.38 -8.37
C GLU A 7 23.44 9.20 -9.35
N THR A 8 24.45 9.28 -10.20
CA THR A 8 24.80 8.21 -11.14
C THR A 8 25.37 7.01 -10.40
N GLU A 9 26.27 7.24 -9.45
CA GLU A 9 26.81 6.19 -8.59
C GLU A 9 25.72 5.51 -7.74
N ARG A 10 24.78 6.29 -7.25
CA ARG A 10 23.62 5.76 -6.51
C ARG A 10 22.74 4.84 -7.35
N LYS A 11 22.55 5.17 -8.64
CA LYS A 11 21.67 4.40 -9.56
C LYS A 11 22.35 3.18 -10.16
N TYR A 12 23.63 3.30 -10.48
CA TYR A 12 24.34 2.34 -11.32
C TYR A 12 25.56 1.70 -10.65
N GLY A 13 25.86 2.09 -9.40
CA GLY A 13 26.98 1.60 -8.61
C GLY A 13 28.20 2.53 -8.62
N PRO A 14 29.14 2.30 -7.68
CA PRO A 14 30.31 3.17 -7.48
C PRO A 14 31.23 3.20 -8.71
N GLY A 15 31.88 4.35 -8.93
CA GLY A 15 32.81 4.57 -10.03
C GLY A 15 32.14 4.82 -11.40
N ARG A 16 30.83 5.00 -11.45
CA ARG A 16 30.08 5.35 -12.66
C ARG A 16 29.98 6.87 -12.80
N CYS A 17 30.54 7.39 -13.90
CA CYS A 17 30.40 8.81 -14.22
C CYS A 17 29.14 9.07 -15.08
N PRO A 18 28.46 10.22 -14.89
CA PRO A 18 27.34 10.60 -15.73
C PRO A 18 27.84 10.97 -17.13
N PHE A 19 27.05 10.65 -18.15
CA PHE A 19 27.28 11.18 -19.48
C PHE A 19 27.01 12.69 -19.52
N LEU A 20 27.75 13.41 -20.32
CA LEU A 20 27.58 14.87 -20.48
C LEU A 20 26.12 15.25 -20.86
N SER A 21 25.47 14.41 -21.64
CA SER A 21 24.03 14.55 -21.96
C SER A 21 23.13 14.52 -20.76
N GLN A 22 23.44 13.71 -19.74
CA GLN A 22 22.69 13.64 -18.48
C GLN A 22 22.91 14.90 -17.66
N VAL A 23 24.15 15.34 -17.51
CA VAL A 23 24.49 16.61 -16.81
C VAL A 23 23.77 17.78 -17.48
N ARG A 24 23.77 17.84 -18.80
CA ARG A 24 23.07 18.87 -19.57
C ARG A 24 21.56 18.82 -19.35
N LYS A 25 20.97 17.64 -19.37
CA LYS A 25 19.53 17.45 -19.13
C LYS A 25 19.11 17.94 -17.74
N GLU A 26 19.90 17.61 -16.70
CA GLU A 26 19.67 18.10 -15.35
C GLU A 26 19.82 19.61 -15.23
N GLY A 27 20.86 20.20 -15.85
CA GLY A 27 21.04 21.64 -15.88
C GLY A 27 19.82 22.37 -16.49
N PHE A 28 19.29 21.88 -17.60
CA PHE A 28 18.06 22.43 -18.18
C PHE A 28 16.81 22.20 -17.30
N ALA A 29 16.74 21.07 -16.60
CA ALA A 29 15.64 20.82 -15.67
C ALA A 29 15.67 21.80 -14.49
N TRP A 30 16.84 22.06 -13.94
CA TRP A 30 17.03 23.03 -12.86
C TRP A 30 16.71 24.46 -13.30
N SER A 31 17.21 24.86 -14.48
CA SER A 31 16.90 26.19 -15.05
C SER A 31 15.39 26.39 -15.22
N ARG A 32 14.65 25.38 -15.70
CA ARG A 32 13.18 25.45 -15.81
C ARG A 32 12.45 25.53 -14.48
N GLN A 33 13.07 25.06 -13.38
CA GLN A 33 12.56 25.16 -12.03
C GLN A 33 12.96 26.45 -11.32
N GLY A 34 13.68 27.35 -12.00
CA GLY A 34 14.19 28.58 -11.43
C GLY A 34 15.36 28.37 -10.46
N ILE A 35 16.07 27.24 -10.58
CA ILE A 35 17.26 26.93 -9.78
C ILE A 35 18.48 27.41 -10.58
N ASP A 36 18.73 28.70 -10.55
CA ASP A 36 19.76 29.40 -11.31
C ASP A 36 20.83 30.06 -10.42
N THR A 37 20.65 30.03 -9.10
CA THR A 37 21.62 30.51 -8.12
C THR A 37 22.22 29.35 -7.31
N VAL A 38 23.40 29.59 -6.71
CA VAL A 38 24.08 28.59 -5.87
C VAL A 38 23.23 28.25 -4.64
N GLU A 39 22.64 29.26 -4.02
CA GLU A 39 21.80 29.10 -2.83
C GLU A 39 20.53 28.28 -3.13
N ALA A 40 19.89 28.53 -4.28
CA ALA A 40 18.75 27.74 -4.73
C ALA A 40 19.14 26.28 -5.02
N ALA A 41 20.31 26.07 -5.61
CA ALA A 41 20.85 24.74 -5.90
C ALA A 41 21.14 23.98 -4.59
N GLU A 42 21.77 24.61 -3.61
CA GLU A 42 22.05 24.01 -2.29
C GLU A 42 20.76 23.65 -1.55
N ALA A 43 19.78 24.54 -1.54
CA ALA A 43 18.48 24.26 -0.93
C ALA A 43 17.77 23.07 -1.62
N HIS A 44 17.83 23.01 -2.96
CA HIS A 44 17.29 21.90 -3.72
C HIS A 44 18.00 20.58 -3.42
N LEU A 45 19.33 20.57 -3.38
CA LEU A 45 20.14 19.39 -3.03
C LEU A 45 19.86 18.90 -1.61
N LYS A 46 19.74 19.82 -0.65
CA LYS A 46 19.37 19.49 0.73
C LYS A 46 18.00 18.81 0.79
N LYS A 47 17.03 19.33 0.06
CA LYS A 47 15.70 18.72 -0.04
C LYS A 47 15.76 17.31 -0.65
N LEU A 48 16.52 17.12 -1.72
CA LEU A 48 16.72 15.79 -2.33
C LEU A 48 17.40 14.81 -1.38
N ALA A 49 18.43 15.24 -0.65
CA ALA A 49 19.09 14.41 0.35
C ALA A 49 18.14 13.95 1.48
N GLN A 50 17.26 14.85 1.94
CA GLN A 50 16.22 14.53 2.92
C GLN A 50 15.23 13.48 2.38
N LEU A 51 14.77 13.65 1.15
CA LEU A 51 13.88 12.68 0.48
C LEU A 51 14.54 11.31 0.36
N HIS A 52 15.79 11.24 -0.07
CA HIS A 52 16.54 9.97 -0.18
C HIS A 52 16.77 9.30 1.19
N THR A 53 16.98 10.09 2.24
CA THR A 53 17.10 9.56 3.59
C THR A 53 15.77 8.94 4.02
N ARG A 54 14.67 9.64 3.78
CA ARG A 54 13.34 9.16 4.11
C ARG A 54 12.95 7.91 3.29
N GLU A 55 13.25 7.88 2.01
CA GLU A 55 13.06 6.69 1.17
C GLU A 55 13.76 5.46 1.77
N ARG A 56 15.01 5.61 2.20
CA ARG A 56 15.78 4.52 2.83
C ARG A 56 15.19 4.08 4.18
N GLU A 57 14.72 5.02 5.00
CA GLU A 57 14.05 4.70 6.26
C GLU A 57 12.77 3.90 6.02
N VAL A 58 11.95 4.33 5.06
CA VAL A 58 10.72 3.61 4.72
C VAL A 58 11.02 2.22 4.18
N LEU A 59 12.01 2.06 3.30
CA LEU A 59 12.41 0.72 2.82
C LEU A 59 12.83 -0.21 3.97
N ARG A 60 13.57 0.29 4.95
CA ARG A 60 13.94 -0.49 6.15
C ARG A 60 12.72 -0.86 6.99
N LEU A 61 11.79 0.08 7.17
CA LEU A 61 10.55 -0.16 7.91
C LEU A 61 9.67 -1.23 7.26
N LEU A 62 9.67 -1.26 5.93
CA LEU A 62 8.89 -2.22 5.13
C LEU A 62 9.65 -3.53 4.84
N ASP A 63 10.83 -3.72 5.47
CA ASP A 63 11.68 -4.90 5.27
C ASP A 63 11.97 -5.17 3.77
N ILE A 64 12.11 -4.09 3.00
CA ILE A 64 12.41 -4.15 1.57
C ILE A 64 13.92 -3.97 1.39
N PRO A 65 14.60 -4.85 0.64
CA PRO A 65 16.00 -4.69 0.32
C PRO A 65 16.32 -3.32 -0.28
N ALA A 66 17.47 -2.75 0.10
CA ALA A 66 17.90 -1.46 -0.44
C ALA A 66 18.06 -1.55 -1.97
N ARG A 67 17.18 -0.89 -2.70
CA ARG A 67 17.18 -0.79 -4.17
C ARG A 67 16.67 0.58 -4.59
N PRO A 68 16.95 1.01 -5.81
CA PRO A 68 16.29 2.19 -6.37
C PRO A 68 14.78 1.97 -6.40
N LEU A 69 14.05 2.96 -5.89
CA LEU A 69 12.58 2.97 -5.95
C LEU A 69 12.10 3.33 -7.35
N VAL A 70 11.04 2.67 -7.80
CA VAL A 70 10.33 3.10 -9.00
C VAL A 70 9.49 4.33 -8.70
N GLU A 71 9.16 5.12 -9.72
CA GLU A 71 8.46 6.40 -9.56
C GLU A 71 7.14 6.27 -8.80
N ARG A 72 6.41 5.21 -9.05
CA ARG A 72 5.15 4.94 -8.34
C ARG A 72 5.34 4.70 -6.84
N GLU A 73 6.41 4.04 -6.43
CA GLU A 73 6.75 3.82 -5.02
C GLU A 73 7.12 5.13 -4.33
N ARG A 74 7.89 5.99 -5.01
CA ARG A 74 8.21 7.34 -4.55
C ARG A 74 6.97 8.18 -4.31
N THR A 75 6.02 8.13 -5.25
CA THR A 75 4.74 8.83 -5.13
C THR A 75 3.97 8.38 -3.89
N TYR A 76 3.97 7.08 -3.57
CA TYR A 76 3.36 6.59 -2.34
C TYR A 76 4.07 7.10 -1.08
N ILE A 77 5.40 7.03 -1.04
CA ILE A 77 6.19 7.49 0.12
C ILE A 77 5.97 9.00 0.34
N ALA A 78 6.01 9.80 -0.72
CA ALA A 78 5.74 11.24 -0.64
C ALA A 78 4.33 11.52 -0.09
N ALA A 79 3.31 10.84 -0.62
CA ALA A 79 1.94 10.97 -0.16
C ALA A 79 1.78 10.60 1.33
N TRP A 80 2.47 9.56 1.81
CA TRP A 80 2.42 9.15 3.22
C TRP A 80 3.10 10.16 4.15
N GLN A 81 4.16 10.84 3.67
CA GLN A 81 4.78 11.95 4.38
C GLN A 81 3.85 13.17 4.46
N ASP A 82 3.22 13.52 3.35
CA ASP A 82 2.27 14.63 3.28
C ASP A 82 1.04 14.39 4.19
N MET A 83 0.63 13.14 4.36
CA MET A 83 -0.42 12.74 5.30
C MET A 83 0.02 12.82 6.77
N GLY A 84 1.32 12.98 7.07
CA GLY A 84 1.85 13.15 8.43
C GLY A 84 1.89 11.87 9.28
N PHE A 85 2.03 10.70 8.66
CA PHE A 85 2.19 9.45 9.40
C PHE A 85 3.57 9.30 10.01
N ASP A 86 3.62 8.85 11.25
CA ASP A 86 4.85 8.45 11.92
C ASP A 86 5.34 7.06 11.44
N ASN A 87 6.57 6.73 11.79
CA ASN A 87 7.21 5.47 11.38
C ASN A 87 6.48 4.25 11.98
N GLU A 88 5.92 4.38 13.16
CA GLU A 88 5.21 3.29 13.84
C GLU A 88 3.85 3.01 13.18
N ALA A 89 3.14 4.07 12.74
CA ALA A 89 1.90 3.91 11.98
C ALA A 89 2.16 3.26 10.61
N LEU A 90 3.25 3.64 9.93
CA LEU A 90 3.67 2.99 8.68
C LEU A 90 3.98 1.51 8.89
N ARG A 91 4.69 1.17 9.96
CA ARG A 91 4.98 -0.22 10.32
C ARG A 91 3.72 -1.02 10.59
N LEU A 92 2.77 -0.46 11.32
CA LEU A 92 1.49 -1.11 11.59
C LEU A 92 0.68 -1.34 10.31
N ALA A 93 0.70 -0.39 9.37
CA ALA A 93 0.07 -0.55 8.05
C ALA A 93 0.73 -1.67 7.24
N TYR A 94 2.06 -1.75 7.28
CA TYR A 94 2.83 -2.83 6.67
C TYR A 94 2.47 -4.19 7.25
N GLU A 95 2.50 -4.34 8.58
CA GLU A 95 2.12 -5.58 9.27
C GLU A 95 0.72 -6.05 8.86
N LYS A 96 -0.27 -5.14 8.85
CA LYS A 96 -1.63 -5.45 8.37
C LYS A 96 -1.68 -5.85 6.90
N THR A 97 -0.82 -5.25 6.07
CA THR A 97 -0.73 -5.59 4.65
C THR A 97 -0.18 -7.00 4.46
N VAL A 98 0.95 -7.30 5.10
CA VAL A 98 1.59 -8.63 5.00
C VAL A 98 0.71 -9.73 5.59
N MET A 99 0.06 -9.50 6.72
CA MET A 99 -0.89 -10.46 7.29
C MET A 99 -2.05 -10.78 6.34
N LYS A 100 -2.50 -9.81 5.55
CA LYS A 100 -3.65 -10.00 4.64
C LYS A 100 -3.25 -10.51 3.26
N LYS A 101 -2.12 -10.04 2.74
CA LYS A 101 -1.65 -10.31 1.37
C LYS A 101 -0.51 -11.32 1.29
N GLN A 102 0.10 -11.67 2.45
CA GLN A 102 1.29 -12.53 2.57
C GLN A 102 2.54 -11.99 1.84
N SER A 103 2.47 -10.74 1.40
CA SER A 103 3.56 -10.00 0.74
C SER A 103 3.30 -8.51 0.82
N MET A 104 4.34 -7.70 0.53
CA MET A 104 4.17 -6.25 0.40
C MET A 104 3.32 -5.91 -0.83
N ASP A 105 2.24 -5.19 -0.62
CA ASP A 105 1.37 -4.62 -1.65
C ASP A 105 1.22 -3.11 -1.40
N TRP A 106 1.88 -2.30 -2.22
CA TRP A 106 1.89 -0.84 -2.12
C TRP A 106 0.50 -0.22 -2.22
N GLY A 107 -0.32 -0.73 -3.14
CA GLY A 107 -1.68 -0.23 -3.35
C GLY A 107 -2.59 -0.53 -2.17
N TYR A 108 -2.49 -1.74 -1.62
CA TYR A 108 -3.26 -2.14 -0.45
C TYR A 108 -2.86 -1.36 0.80
N MET A 109 -1.54 -1.22 1.05
CA MET A 109 -1.02 -0.41 2.16
C MET A 109 -1.46 1.04 2.05
N ASN A 110 -1.35 1.63 0.86
CA ASN A 110 -1.84 3.00 0.60
C ASN A 110 -3.33 3.15 0.89
N GLY A 111 -4.14 2.14 0.56
CA GLY A 111 -5.57 2.12 0.88
C GLY A 111 -5.85 2.11 2.39
N ILE A 112 -5.02 1.41 3.18
CA ILE A 112 -5.09 1.44 4.66
C ILE A 112 -4.77 2.84 5.17
N LEU A 113 -3.64 3.42 4.75
CA LEU A 113 -3.16 4.72 5.20
C LEU A 113 -4.14 5.85 4.82
N ARG A 114 -4.65 5.87 3.60
CA ARG A 114 -5.68 6.84 3.19
C ARG A 114 -6.92 6.78 4.07
N ARG A 115 -7.40 5.59 4.38
CA ARG A 115 -8.54 5.39 5.28
C ARG A 115 -8.28 5.89 6.69
N TRP A 116 -7.07 5.72 7.21
CA TRP A 116 -6.68 6.26 8.50
C TRP A 116 -6.57 7.77 8.46
N HIS A 117 -6.01 8.33 7.40
CA HIS A 117 -5.93 9.78 7.19
C HIS A 117 -7.33 10.43 7.13
N GLU A 118 -8.27 9.86 6.38
CA GLU A 118 -9.67 10.31 6.30
C GLU A 118 -10.38 10.31 7.66
N LYS A 119 -9.90 9.48 8.60
CA LYS A 119 -10.42 9.42 9.99
C LYS A 119 -9.60 10.24 10.99
N GLY A 120 -8.56 10.93 10.56
CA GLY A 120 -7.65 11.67 11.43
C GLY A 120 -6.78 10.79 12.32
N LEU A 121 -6.57 9.52 11.97
CA LEU A 121 -5.79 8.56 12.75
C LEU A 121 -4.35 8.49 12.22
N HIS A 122 -3.45 9.29 12.79
CA HIS A 122 -2.06 9.40 12.32
C HIS A 122 -1.04 8.74 13.26
N THR A 123 -1.45 8.43 14.50
CA THR A 123 -0.60 7.78 15.51
C THR A 123 -1.11 6.38 15.84
N VAL A 124 -0.21 5.50 16.28
CA VAL A 124 -0.57 4.11 16.65
C VAL A 124 -1.67 4.08 17.72
N ALA A 125 -1.60 4.95 18.73
CA ALA A 125 -2.62 5.02 19.78
C ALA A 125 -4.01 5.36 19.20
N ALA A 126 -4.08 6.36 18.32
CA ALA A 126 -5.32 6.75 17.64
C ALA A 126 -5.84 5.63 16.72
N ILE A 127 -4.94 4.95 16.01
CA ILE A 127 -5.28 3.83 15.12
C ILE A 127 -5.84 2.66 15.92
N GLN A 128 -5.21 2.29 17.03
CA GLN A 128 -5.68 1.20 17.90
C GLN A 128 -7.05 1.51 18.50
N ALA A 129 -7.27 2.75 18.94
CA ALA A 129 -8.56 3.19 19.45
C ALA A 129 -9.65 3.26 18.35
N GLY A 130 -9.32 3.78 17.17
CA GLY A 130 -10.27 4.01 16.08
C GLY A 130 -10.52 2.80 15.17
N ASP A 131 -9.54 1.95 14.97
CA ASP A 131 -9.66 0.76 14.10
C ASP A 131 -10.24 -0.45 14.87
N GLY A 132 -10.06 -0.49 16.20
CA GLY A 132 -10.65 -1.48 17.11
C GLY A 132 -12.17 -1.44 17.19
N LEU A 133 -12.77 -0.26 17.03
CA LEU A 133 -14.23 -0.08 17.09
C LEU A 133 -14.98 -0.73 15.90
N ARG A 134 -14.29 -1.05 14.81
CA ARG A 134 -14.91 -1.73 13.66
C ARG A 134 -14.93 -3.26 13.78
N ARG A 135 -14.07 -3.83 14.61
CA ARG A 135 -14.08 -5.29 14.87
C ARG A 135 -15.36 -5.75 15.58
N ASN A 136 -15.98 -4.86 16.36
CA ASN A 136 -17.26 -5.14 17.05
C ASN A 136 -18.52 -4.76 16.25
N ARG A 137 -18.39 -4.04 15.12
CA ARG A 137 -19.53 -3.73 14.22
C ARG A 137 -19.67 -4.66 13.02
N GLY A 138 -18.73 -5.59 12.81
CA GLY A 138 -18.75 -6.60 11.75
C GLY A 138 -19.52 -7.88 12.09
N GLY A 139 -20.15 -7.92 13.24
CA GLY A 139 -20.99 -9.01 13.70
C GLY A 139 -22.46 -8.62 13.87
N ALA A 140 -23.01 -7.80 13.00
CA ALA A 140 -24.46 -7.84 12.83
C ALA A 140 -24.75 -9.20 12.18
N PRO A 141 -25.56 -10.08 12.80
CA PRO A 141 -26.04 -11.26 12.13
C PRO A 141 -26.72 -10.76 10.86
N ALA A 142 -26.38 -11.37 9.74
CA ALA A 142 -27.14 -11.19 8.52
C ALA A 142 -28.60 -11.36 8.91
N GLN A 143 -29.33 -10.24 8.98
CA GLN A 143 -30.77 -10.27 9.15
C GLN A 143 -31.25 -11.18 8.03
N GLY A 144 -31.87 -12.28 8.41
CA GLY A 144 -32.31 -13.32 7.53
C GLY A 144 -33.04 -12.68 6.35
N ARG A 145 -32.47 -12.89 5.18
CA ARG A 145 -33.16 -12.68 3.94
C ARG A 145 -34.37 -13.57 4.04
N THR A 146 -35.53 -12.98 4.27
CA THR A 146 -36.79 -13.72 4.16
C THR A 146 -36.80 -14.33 2.77
N PRO A 147 -36.86 -15.66 2.63
CA PRO A 147 -36.88 -16.31 1.34
C PRO A 147 -38.09 -15.78 0.56
N GLN A 148 -37.87 -15.35 -0.65
CA GLN A 148 -38.98 -14.97 -1.52
C GLN A 148 -39.86 -16.20 -1.77
N PRO A 149 -41.18 -16.06 -1.95
CA PRO A 149 -42.12 -17.20 -2.07
C PRO A 149 -41.79 -18.22 -3.16
N GLY A 150 -40.90 -17.88 -4.08
CA GLY A 150 -40.39 -18.79 -5.12
C GLY A 150 -39.20 -19.68 -4.72
N GLU A 151 -38.44 -19.28 -3.68
CA GLU A 151 -37.27 -20.07 -3.22
C GLU A 151 -37.70 -21.21 -2.27
N GLU A 152 -38.72 -20.98 -1.46
CA GLU A 152 -39.28 -22.06 -0.59
C GLU A 152 -39.88 -23.20 -1.39
N ARG A 153 -40.43 -22.90 -2.57
CA ARG A 153 -40.99 -23.92 -3.47
C ARG A 153 -39.88 -24.79 -4.06
N ARG A 154 -38.77 -24.21 -4.51
CA ARG A 154 -37.60 -24.94 -5.05
C ARG A 154 -36.95 -25.83 -3.99
N VAL A 155 -36.73 -25.32 -2.79
CA VAL A 155 -36.14 -26.12 -1.69
C VAL A 155 -37.04 -27.28 -1.31
N ARG A 156 -38.38 -27.11 -1.34
CA ARG A 156 -39.32 -28.16 -1.05
C ARG A 156 -39.36 -29.22 -2.18
N GLU A 157 -39.26 -28.82 -3.43
CA GLU A 157 -39.17 -29.71 -4.59
C GLU A 157 -37.86 -30.53 -4.58
N ASP A 158 -36.74 -29.93 -4.26
CA ASP A 158 -35.44 -30.58 -4.12
C ASP A 158 -35.40 -31.58 -2.98
N MET A 159 -36.03 -31.26 -1.85
CA MET A 159 -36.12 -32.19 -0.70
C MET A 159 -37.01 -33.39 -1.02
N VAL A 160 -38.06 -33.21 -1.78
CA VAL A 160 -38.93 -34.32 -2.23
C VAL A 160 -38.18 -35.21 -3.22
N GLY A 161 -37.41 -34.61 -4.15
CA GLY A 161 -36.57 -35.33 -5.10
C GLY A 161 -35.49 -36.18 -4.38
N MET A 162 -34.81 -35.59 -3.40
CA MET A 162 -33.77 -36.29 -2.63
C MET A 162 -34.34 -37.46 -1.82
N ARG A 163 -35.53 -37.30 -1.24
CA ARG A 163 -36.22 -38.36 -0.49
C ARG A 163 -36.64 -39.52 -1.40
N ARG A 164 -37.06 -39.26 -2.65
CA ARG A 164 -37.34 -40.29 -3.63
C ARG A 164 -36.11 -41.08 -4.04
N LEU A 165 -34.98 -40.43 -4.27
CA LEU A 165 -33.68 -41.06 -4.54
C LEU A 165 -33.22 -41.97 -3.39
N MET A 166 -33.34 -41.53 -2.13
CA MET A 166 -32.97 -42.34 -0.97
C MET A 166 -33.83 -43.58 -0.80
N VAL A 167 -35.13 -43.48 -1.14
CA VAL A 167 -36.05 -44.68 -1.09
C VAL A 167 -35.70 -45.65 -2.18
N GLN A 168 -35.33 -45.19 -3.39
CA GLN A 168 -34.95 -46.02 -4.52
C GLN A 168 -33.62 -46.76 -4.31
N MET A 169 -32.66 -46.11 -3.59
CA MET A 169 -31.37 -46.73 -3.23
C MET A 169 -31.51 -47.78 -2.11
N LYS A 170 -32.53 -47.67 -1.26
CA LYS A 170 -32.80 -48.63 -0.18
C LYS A 170 -33.64 -49.85 -0.56
N GLY A 171 -34.32 -49.80 -1.73
CA GLY A 171 -35.17 -50.87 -2.24
C GLY A 171 -34.50 -51.80 -3.26
N GLY A 172 -33.19 -51.68 -3.47
CA GLY A 172 -32.42 -52.47 -4.44
C GLY A 172 -31.56 -53.60 -3.85
N GLU A 173 -31.70 -53.89 -2.56
CA GLU A 173 -31.02 -55.03 -1.90
C GLU A 173 -32.07 -56.02 -1.39
N GLU A 174 -32.63 -56.77 -2.32
CA GLU A 174 -33.21 -58.13 -2.09
C GLU A 174 -32.89 -59.03 -3.28
#